data_8f233b4bf447ab71baaef9d2ba8cbf04
#
_entry.id   8f233b4bf447ab71baaef9d2ba8cbf04
#
_cell.length_a   1.000
_cell.length_b   1.000
_cell.length_c   1.000
_cell.angle_alpha   90.00
_cell.angle_beta   90.00
_cell.angle_gamma   90.00
#
_symmetry.space_group_name_H-M   'P 1'
#
loop_
_entity.id
_entity.type
_entity.pdbx_description
1 polymer ?
#
loop_
_entity_poly.entity_id
_entity_poly.type
_entity_poly.pdbx_seq_one_letter_code
_entity_poly.pdbx_strand_id
1 'polypeptide(L)'
;LKTLYKDCELLILDEPTAALTPQETEGLFKTIKNMVNQGLSVILISHKLNEVLSVSDRIIVLRNGKKVGEKKTANADYKSIASMIVGKEISYPKKIKSKPNREVLRLEMVSYKSNNDLEVKINNLNLELYGGEIIGIAGVAGNGQQSLAKLLTGHLKPTEGKIFINQNEVIDSSPKNFMNQKVAYIPEDRNKDGLVGDMSIWENIIMTETDSIKIFNQLGFINSKNSYDQALSICKTNDVRL
;
A
#
# COMPACT_ATOMS: atom_id res chain seq x y z
N LEU A 1 12.81 -15.78 -17.94
CA LEU A 1 13.46 -17.02 -18.40
C LEU A 1 13.45 -17.15 -19.92
N LYS A 2 12.30 -17.02 -20.63
CA LYS A 2 12.26 -17.09 -22.10
C LYS A 2 13.18 -16.08 -22.81
N THR A 3 13.34 -14.89 -22.25
CA THR A 3 14.15 -13.78 -22.79
C THR A 3 15.64 -14.04 -22.62
N LEU A 4 16.03 -14.76 -21.58
CA LEU A 4 17.43 -15.10 -21.27
C LEU A 4 17.96 -16.28 -22.11
N TYR A 5 17.06 -16.98 -22.82
CA TYR A 5 17.42 -18.14 -23.69
C TYR A 5 17.84 -17.71 -25.10
N LYS A 6 17.71 -16.42 -25.44
CA LYS A 6 18.18 -15.91 -26.74
C LYS A 6 19.44 -15.08 -26.46
N ASP A 7 20.41 -15.20 -27.39
CA ASP A 7 21.61 -14.35 -27.42
C ASP A 7 21.15 -12.88 -27.54
N CYS A 8 20.96 -12.22 -26.42
CA CYS A 8 20.55 -10.81 -26.38
C CYS A 8 21.74 -9.96 -25.93
N GLU A 9 21.96 -8.85 -26.61
CA GLU A 9 22.97 -7.85 -26.24
C GLU A 9 22.44 -6.80 -25.29
N LEU A 10 21.11 -6.62 -25.25
CA LEU A 10 20.41 -5.65 -24.40
C LEU A 10 19.21 -6.31 -23.73
N LEU A 11 19.15 -6.23 -22.42
CA LEU A 11 18.03 -6.66 -21.58
C LEU A 11 17.35 -5.47 -20.95
N ILE A 12 16.03 -5.36 -21.10
CA ILE A 12 15.22 -4.33 -20.45
C ILE A 12 14.35 -5.00 -19.40
N LEU A 13 14.45 -4.55 -18.16
CA LEU A 13 13.71 -5.04 -17.00
C LEU A 13 12.86 -3.91 -16.44
N ASP A 14 11.54 -4.09 -16.47
CA ASP A 14 10.58 -3.15 -15.91
C ASP A 14 9.98 -3.73 -14.63
N GLU A 15 10.23 -3.08 -13.48
CA GLU A 15 9.81 -3.50 -12.13
C GLU A 15 10.04 -4.99 -11.82
N PRO A 16 11.24 -5.57 -12.08
CA PRO A 16 11.45 -7.02 -12.02
C PRO A 16 11.33 -7.60 -10.61
N THR A 17 11.36 -6.76 -9.59
CA THR A 17 11.35 -7.16 -8.18
C THR A 17 10.01 -6.93 -7.49
N ALA A 18 8.97 -6.54 -8.22
CA ALA A 18 7.66 -6.18 -7.63
C ALA A 18 7.04 -7.31 -6.80
N ALA A 19 7.24 -8.58 -7.22
CA ALA A 19 6.69 -9.76 -6.55
C ALA A 19 7.77 -10.63 -5.86
N LEU A 20 9.01 -10.15 -5.77
CA LEU A 20 10.12 -10.91 -5.20
C LEU A 20 10.36 -10.59 -3.73
N THR A 21 10.79 -11.60 -2.99
CA THR A 21 11.34 -11.42 -1.65
C THR A 21 12.71 -10.72 -1.69
N PRO A 22 13.20 -10.14 -0.60
CA PRO A 22 14.54 -9.54 -0.55
C PRO A 22 15.66 -10.51 -0.98
N GLN A 23 15.57 -11.78 -0.57
CA GLN A 23 16.55 -12.81 -0.92
C GLN A 23 16.51 -13.15 -2.43
N GLU A 24 15.31 -13.25 -3.00
CA GLU A 24 15.15 -13.49 -4.45
C GLU A 24 15.62 -12.28 -5.26
N THR A 25 15.38 -11.06 -4.77
CA THR A 25 15.88 -9.81 -5.39
C THR A 25 17.41 -9.80 -5.42
N GLU A 26 18.06 -10.16 -4.32
CA GLU A 26 19.52 -10.26 -4.27
C GLU A 26 20.06 -11.31 -5.23
N GLY A 27 19.40 -12.48 -5.30
CA GLY A 27 19.72 -13.54 -6.25
C GLY A 27 19.59 -13.09 -7.72
N LEU A 28 18.51 -12.36 -8.04
CA LEU A 28 18.29 -11.77 -9.36
C LEU A 28 19.41 -10.79 -9.72
N PHE A 29 19.74 -9.85 -8.83
CA PHE A 29 20.78 -8.86 -9.11
C PHE A 29 22.17 -9.46 -9.24
N LYS A 30 22.48 -10.51 -8.48
CA LYS A 30 23.72 -11.28 -8.65
C LYS A 30 23.78 -11.93 -10.04
N THR A 31 22.67 -12.48 -10.51
CA THR A 31 22.57 -13.08 -11.84
C THR A 31 22.74 -12.03 -12.94
N ILE A 32 22.08 -10.87 -12.80
CA ILE A 32 22.22 -9.74 -13.75
C ILE A 32 23.67 -9.27 -13.80
N LYS A 33 24.35 -9.08 -12.67
CA LYS A 33 25.76 -8.66 -12.62
C LYS A 33 26.68 -9.67 -13.33
N ASN A 34 26.43 -10.96 -13.15
CA ASN A 34 27.20 -12.00 -13.86
C ASN A 34 27.02 -11.91 -15.37
N MET A 35 25.81 -11.64 -15.85
CA MET A 35 25.53 -11.48 -17.29
C MET A 35 26.16 -10.21 -17.85
N VAL A 36 26.12 -9.09 -17.11
CA VAL A 36 26.80 -7.84 -17.48
C VAL A 36 28.31 -8.07 -17.61
N ASN A 37 28.92 -8.82 -16.71
CA ASN A 37 30.33 -9.19 -16.79
C ASN A 37 30.66 -10.05 -18.03
N GLN A 38 29.65 -10.71 -18.63
CA GLN A 38 29.77 -11.47 -19.87
C GLN A 38 29.44 -10.63 -21.13
N GLY A 39 29.22 -9.33 -20.97
CA GLY A 39 29.00 -8.39 -22.09
C GLY A 39 27.54 -7.96 -22.30
N LEU A 40 26.59 -8.45 -21.51
CA LEU A 40 25.19 -8.02 -21.61
C LEU A 40 25.04 -6.57 -21.12
N SER A 41 24.28 -5.75 -21.85
CA SER A 41 23.84 -4.43 -21.39
C SER A 41 22.45 -4.53 -20.77
N VAL A 42 22.20 -3.81 -19.67
CA VAL A 42 20.91 -3.87 -18.96
C VAL A 42 20.34 -2.48 -18.71
N ILE A 43 19.05 -2.32 -19.01
CA ILE A 43 18.25 -1.17 -18.55
C ILE A 43 17.31 -1.71 -17.48
N LEU A 44 17.47 -1.20 -16.25
CA LEU A 44 16.60 -1.49 -15.13
C LEU A 44 15.68 -0.31 -14.86
N ILE A 45 14.38 -0.52 -14.94
CA ILE A 45 13.35 0.47 -14.57
C ILE A 45 12.78 0.04 -13.22
N SER A 46 12.86 0.91 -12.24
CA SER A 46 12.30 0.68 -10.91
C SER A 46 12.04 2.00 -10.16
N HIS A 47 11.02 1.99 -9.31
CA HIS A 47 10.74 3.06 -8.35
C HIS A 47 11.42 2.82 -6.99
N LYS A 48 12.02 1.65 -6.79
CA LYS A 48 12.73 1.28 -5.57
C LYS A 48 14.18 1.77 -5.61
N LEU A 49 14.41 2.99 -5.14
CA LEU A 49 15.72 3.66 -5.24
C LEU A 49 16.89 2.86 -4.66
N ASN A 50 16.68 2.12 -3.58
CA ASN A 50 17.73 1.29 -2.98
C ASN A 50 18.19 0.19 -3.94
N GLU A 51 17.28 -0.39 -4.72
CA GLU A 51 17.61 -1.40 -5.73
C GLU A 51 18.43 -0.78 -6.86
N VAL A 52 17.95 0.36 -7.40
CA VAL A 52 18.66 1.07 -8.46
C VAL A 52 20.08 1.46 -8.00
N LEU A 53 20.22 2.01 -6.79
CA LEU A 53 21.51 2.39 -6.21
C LEU A 53 22.44 1.19 -5.98
N SER A 54 21.91 -0.01 -5.75
CA SER A 54 22.72 -1.20 -5.43
C SER A 54 23.29 -1.92 -6.65
N VAL A 55 22.62 -1.79 -7.82
CA VAL A 55 22.96 -2.64 -8.99
C VAL A 55 23.41 -1.86 -10.21
N SER A 56 22.98 -0.60 -10.40
CA SER A 56 23.28 0.16 -11.61
C SER A 56 24.61 0.93 -11.54
N ASP A 57 25.22 1.16 -12.67
CA ASP A 57 26.43 1.99 -12.81
C ASP A 57 26.08 3.48 -12.97
N ARG A 58 24.93 3.75 -13.58
CA ARG A 58 24.45 5.09 -13.93
C ARG A 58 22.94 5.15 -13.75
N ILE A 59 22.46 6.26 -13.22
CA ILE A 59 21.04 6.50 -12.91
C ILE A 59 20.55 7.68 -13.75
N ILE A 60 19.46 7.47 -14.48
CA ILE A 60 18.71 8.50 -15.19
C ILE A 60 17.39 8.71 -14.47
N VAL A 61 17.06 9.95 -14.13
CA VAL A 61 15.81 10.30 -13.49
C VAL A 61 14.84 10.88 -14.50
N LEU A 62 13.66 10.28 -14.59
CA LEU A 62 12.54 10.76 -15.41
C LEU A 62 11.45 11.38 -14.52
N ARG A 63 10.90 12.51 -14.98
CA ARG A 63 9.75 13.15 -14.37
C ARG A 63 8.88 13.79 -15.45
N ASN A 64 7.57 13.47 -15.47
CA ASN A 64 6.62 13.93 -16.49
C ASN A 64 7.13 13.68 -17.93
N GLY A 65 7.66 12.49 -18.20
CA GLY A 65 8.19 12.08 -19.49
C GLY A 65 9.50 12.75 -19.92
N LYS A 66 10.14 13.57 -19.05
CA LYS A 66 11.39 14.29 -19.34
C LYS A 66 12.52 13.78 -18.45
N LYS A 67 13.72 13.69 -19.03
CA LYS A 67 14.95 13.46 -18.27
C LYS A 67 15.26 14.73 -17.44
N VAL A 68 15.20 14.62 -16.11
CA VAL A 68 15.46 15.73 -15.18
C VAL A 68 16.83 15.65 -14.52
N GLY A 69 17.51 14.52 -14.64
CA GLY A 69 18.86 14.37 -14.13
C GLY A 69 19.50 13.04 -14.53
N GLU A 70 20.83 13.00 -14.38
CA GLU A 70 21.66 11.82 -14.57
C GLU A 70 22.82 11.86 -13.59
N LYS A 71 23.15 10.72 -12.98
CA LYS A 71 24.29 10.57 -12.09
C LYS A 71 24.96 9.21 -12.28
N LYS A 72 26.28 9.16 -12.10
CA LYS A 72 26.99 7.90 -11.85
C LYS A 72 26.59 7.44 -10.44
N THR A 73 26.30 6.17 -10.28
CA THR A 73 25.83 5.62 -9.00
C THR A 73 26.84 5.84 -7.87
N ALA A 74 28.14 5.77 -8.17
CA ALA A 74 29.19 6.06 -7.19
C ALA A 74 29.11 7.50 -6.58
N ASN A 75 28.46 8.45 -7.28
CA ASN A 75 28.30 9.84 -6.87
C ASN A 75 26.84 10.17 -6.52
N ALA A 76 25.99 9.16 -6.34
CA ALA A 76 24.58 9.31 -6.07
C ALA A 76 24.26 8.83 -4.66
N ASP A 77 23.44 9.61 -3.97
CA ASP A 77 22.84 9.22 -2.71
C ASP A 77 21.31 9.21 -2.82
N TYR A 78 20.66 8.49 -1.95
CA TYR A 78 19.21 8.35 -1.94
C TYR A 78 18.48 9.71 -1.95
N LYS A 79 18.92 10.64 -1.10
CA LYS A 79 18.27 11.95 -0.94
C LYS A 79 18.32 12.77 -2.22
N SER A 80 19.49 12.77 -2.90
CA SER A 80 19.69 13.54 -4.14
C SER A 80 18.82 13.00 -5.28
N ILE A 81 18.74 11.67 -5.44
CA ILE A 81 17.90 11.06 -6.48
C ILE A 81 16.42 11.27 -6.17
N ALA A 82 16.00 11.05 -4.93
CA ALA A 82 14.62 11.26 -4.50
C ALA A 82 14.16 12.72 -4.70
N SER A 83 15.03 13.70 -4.41
CA SER A 83 14.75 15.13 -4.65
C SER A 83 14.58 15.46 -6.14
N MET A 84 15.34 14.82 -7.03
CA MET A 84 15.17 14.98 -8.48
C MET A 84 13.83 14.41 -8.96
N ILE A 85 13.40 13.25 -8.42
CA ILE A 85 12.12 12.62 -8.76
C ILE A 85 10.97 13.53 -8.35
N VAL A 86 10.96 13.99 -7.10
CA VAL A 86 9.87 14.81 -6.54
C VAL A 86 9.92 16.26 -7.06
N GLY A 87 11.10 16.77 -7.38
CA GLY A 87 11.33 18.15 -7.84
C GLY A 87 11.35 19.20 -6.74
N LYS A 88 11.37 18.76 -5.50
CA LYS A 88 11.52 19.60 -4.29
C LYS A 88 12.36 18.88 -3.26
N GLU A 89 12.95 19.60 -2.35
CA GLU A 89 13.69 18.99 -1.25
C GLU A 89 12.75 18.15 -0.37
N ILE A 90 13.15 16.90 -0.11
CA ILE A 90 12.37 15.98 0.72
C ILE A 90 12.78 16.20 2.17
N SER A 91 11.84 16.68 2.99
CA SER A 91 11.95 16.64 4.44
C SER A 91 11.11 15.47 4.97
N TYR A 92 11.77 14.54 5.66
CA TYR A 92 11.02 13.48 6.35
C TYR A 92 10.37 14.06 7.61
N PRO A 93 9.09 13.78 7.85
CA PRO A 93 8.46 14.18 9.09
C PRO A 93 9.23 13.56 10.28
N LYS A 94 9.57 14.39 11.26
CA LYS A 94 10.17 13.87 12.49
C LYS A 94 9.16 12.99 13.19
N LYS A 95 9.61 11.80 13.65
CA LYS A 95 8.78 10.92 14.47
C LYS A 95 8.40 11.67 15.75
N ILE A 96 7.14 12.08 15.84
CA ILE A 96 6.59 12.66 17.04
C ILE A 96 6.39 11.51 18.03
N LYS A 97 7.03 11.59 19.19
CA LYS A 97 6.77 10.63 20.27
C LYS A 97 5.37 10.94 20.83
N SER A 98 4.36 10.21 20.37
CA SER A 98 3.08 10.22 21.08
C SER A 98 3.20 9.31 22.29
N LYS A 99 2.51 9.69 23.39
CA LYS A 99 2.35 8.77 24.53
C LYS A 99 1.12 7.92 24.21
N PRO A 100 1.25 6.57 24.12
CA PRO A 100 0.10 5.71 24.02
C PRO A 100 -0.87 6.01 25.16
N ASN A 101 -2.16 6.14 24.85
CA ASN A 101 -3.11 6.52 25.89
C ASN A 101 -4.08 5.37 26.22
N ARG A 102 -5.07 5.14 25.37
CA ARG A 102 -6.09 4.10 25.58
C ARG A 102 -5.91 2.98 24.58
N GLU A 103 -6.30 1.78 24.95
CA GLU A 103 -6.44 0.64 24.05
C GLU A 103 -7.53 0.96 23.01
N VAL A 104 -7.17 0.84 21.73
CA VAL A 104 -8.06 1.08 20.59
C VAL A 104 -8.45 -0.23 19.91
N LEU A 105 -7.51 -1.19 19.83
CA LEU A 105 -7.74 -2.49 19.24
C LEU A 105 -7.06 -3.55 20.09
N ARG A 106 -7.75 -4.67 20.35
CA ARG A 106 -7.18 -5.86 20.96
C ARG A 106 -7.71 -7.11 20.29
N LEU A 107 -6.80 -8.00 19.96
CA LEU A 107 -7.06 -9.34 19.47
C LEU A 107 -6.69 -10.33 20.57
N GLU A 108 -7.58 -11.23 20.91
CA GLU A 108 -7.35 -12.32 21.87
C GLU A 108 -7.49 -13.66 21.17
N MET A 109 -6.37 -14.38 21.03
CA MET A 109 -6.30 -15.73 20.47
C MET A 109 -7.04 -15.86 19.14
N VAL A 110 -6.98 -14.81 18.30
CA VAL A 110 -7.72 -14.77 17.03
C VAL A 110 -7.13 -15.77 16.06
N SER A 111 -7.98 -16.67 15.60
CA SER A 111 -7.66 -17.65 14.56
C SER A 111 -8.61 -17.50 13.38
N TYR A 112 -8.10 -17.76 12.19
CA TYR A 112 -8.87 -17.84 10.96
C TYR A 112 -8.45 -19.08 10.17
N LYS A 113 -9.39 -19.95 9.89
CA LYS A 113 -9.22 -21.14 9.07
C LYS A 113 -10.07 -20.98 7.82
N SER A 114 -9.45 -20.89 6.67
CA SER A 114 -10.15 -20.86 5.39
C SER A 114 -10.37 -22.27 4.85
N ASN A 115 -11.51 -22.46 4.20
CA ASN A 115 -11.75 -23.63 3.34
C ASN A 115 -11.20 -23.41 1.92
N ASN A 116 -10.68 -22.23 1.64
CA ASN A 116 -10.06 -21.87 0.38
C ASN A 116 -8.54 -21.88 0.54
N ASP A 117 -7.84 -22.72 -0.21
CA ASP A 117 -6.38 -22.85 -0.15
C ASP A 117 -5.62 -21.57 -0.59
N LEU A 118 -6.32 -20.61 -1.20
CA LEU A 118 -5.75 -19.32 -1.59
C LEU A 118 -5.68 -18.32 -0.43
N GLU A 119 -6.37 -18.57 0.67
CA GLU A 119 -6.38 -17.69 1.83
C GLU A 119 -5.47 -18.22 2.94
N VAL A 120 -4.58 -17.38 3.42
CA VAL A 120 -3.62 -17.75 4.46
C VAL A 120 -4.29 -17.77 5.83
N LYS A 121 -4.06 -18.86 6.54
CA LYS A 121 -4.57 -19.08 7.91
C LYS A 121 -3.90 -18.14 8.91
N ILE A 122 -4.65 -17.73 9.91
CA ILE A 122 -4.15 -17.03 11.11
C ILE A 122 -4.33 -17.98 12.30
N ASN A 123 -3.33 -18.09 13.15
CA ASN A 123 -3.35 -18.99 14.30
C ASN A 123 -3.06 -18.22 15.58
N ASN A 124 -4.00 -18.22 16.52
CA ASN A 124 -3.85 -17.73 17.90
C ASN A 124 -3.16 -16.35 18.00
N LEU A 125 -3.54 -15.42 17.12
CA LEU A 125 -2.94 -14.10 17.08
C LEU A 125 -3.42 -13.26 18.26
N ASN A 126 -2.47 -12.72 19.01
CA ASN A 126 -2.69 -11.71 20.04
C ASN A 126 -2.03 -10.43 19.56
N LEU A 127 -2.73 -9.29 19.66
CA LEU A 127 -2.25 -7.99 19.25
C LEU A 127 -2.97 -6.93 20.06
N GLU A 128 -2.24 -5.92 20.51
CA GLU A 128 -2.80 -4.73 21.14
C GLU A 128 -2.30 -3.49 20.39
N LEU A 129 -3.21 -2.52 20.18
CA LEU A 129 -2.91 -1.23 19.59
C LEU A 129 -3.48 -0.13 20.46
N TYR A 130 -2.65 0.85 20.76
CA TYR A 130 -3.00 1.99 21.60
C TYR A 130 -3.16 3.26 20.78
N GLY A 131 -4.02 4.15 21.26
CA GLY A 131 -4.24 5.45 20.61
C GLY A 131 -2.95 6.27 20.47
N GLY A 132 -2.68 6.76 19.27
CA GLY A 132 -1.44 7.46 18.92
C GLY A 132 -0.26 6.57 18.59
N GLU A 133 -0.43 5.26 18.53
CA GLU A 133 0.58 4.28 18.13
C GLU A 133 0.45 3.93 16.64
N ILE A 134 1.57 3.57 16.03
CA ILE A 134 1.62 2.97 14.69
C ILE A 134 2.29 1.61 14.81
N ILE A 135 1.55 0.54 14.52
CA ILE A 135 2.09 -0.81 14.45
C ILE A 135 2.43 -1.14 13.00
N GLY A 136 3.66 -1.57 12.75
CA GLY A 136 4.09 -2.13 11.48
C GLY A 136 3.96 -3.66 11.48
N ILE A 137 3.21 -4.22 10.53
CA ILE A 137 3.11 -5.67 10.32
C ILE A 137 4.03 -6.04 9.16
N ALA A 138 5.12 -6.72 9.46
CA ALA A 138 6.10 -7.16 8.46
C ALA A 138 5.97 -8.66 8.18
N GLY A 139 6.20 -9.05 6.95
CA GLY A 139 6.20 -10.45 6.52
C GLY A 139 6.42 -10.56 5.02
N VAL A 140 6.84 -11.74 4.57
CA VAL A 140 6.90 -12.06 3.14
C VAL A 140 5.48 -12.19 2.58
N ALA A 141 5.28 -11.87 1.31
CA ALA A 141 3.98 -12.04 0.65
C ALA A 141 3.42 -13.47 0.90
N GLY A 142 2.13 -13.55 1.20
CA GLY A 142 1.48 -14.83 1.49
C GLY A 142 1.59 -15.31 2.95
N ASN A 143 2.06 -14.50 3.89
CA ASN A 143 2.16 -14.87 5.31
C ASN A 143 0.97 -14.39 6.18
N GLY A 144 -0.15 -14.01 5.58
CA GLY A 144 -1.39 -13.72 6.29
C GLY A 144 -1.67 -12.23 6.53
N GLN A 145 -0.84 -11.31 6.05
CA GLN A 145 -1.07 -9.87 6.21
C GLN A 145 -2.42 -9.44 5.63
N GLN A 146 -2.78 -9.94 4.43
CA GLN A 146 -4.07 -9.67 3.81
C GLN A 146 -5.24 -10.28 4.62
N SER A 147 -5.08 -11.52 5.12
CA SER A 147 -6.09 -12.16 5.96
C SER A 147 -6.32 -11.38 7.25
N LEU A 148 -5.25 -10.89 7.87
CA LEU A 148 -5.34 -10.02 9.03
C LEU A 148 -6.07 -8.71 8.71
N ALA A 149 -5.72 -8.03 7.63
CA ALA A 149 -6.41 -6.81 7.21
C ALA A 149 -7.90 -7.05 6.98
N LYS A 150 -8.27 -8.14 6.32
CA LYS A 150 -9.67 -8.53 6.08
C LYS A 150 -10.42 -8.89 7.38
N LEU A 151 -9.77 -9.51 8.36
CA LEU A 151 -10.34 -9.75 9.70
C LEU A 151 -10.60 -8.42 10.43
N LEU A 152 -9.66 -7.49 10.39
CA LEU A 152 -9.76 -6.18 11.05
C LEU A 152 -10.71 -5.20 10.36
N THR A 153 -11.28 -5.59 9.24
CA THR A 153 -12.24 -4.80 8.45
C THR A 153 -13.58 -5.51 8.26
N GLY A 154 -13.75 -6.69 8.86
CA GLY A 154 -14.99 -7.44 8.80
C GLY A 154 -15.26 -8.16 7.48
N HIS A 155 -14.30 -8.20 6.55
CA HIS A 155 -14.41 -8.97 5.31
C HIS A 155 -14.18 -10.46 5.53
N LEU A 156 -13.51 -10.82 6.62
CA LEU A 156 -13.40 -12.19 7.13
C LEU A 156 -13.87 -12.23 8.58
N LYS A 157 -14.42 -13.38 8.97
CA LYS A 157 -14.84 -13.63 10.36
C LYS A 157 -13.81 -14.52 11.05
N PRO A 158 -13.39 -14.21 12.28
CA PRO A 158 -12.54 -15.12 13.02
C PRO A 158 -13.27 -16.44 13.26
N THR A 159 -12.54 -17.56 13.17
CA THR A 159 -13.07 -18.89 13.51
C THR A 159 -12.99 -19.16 15.00
N GLU A 160 -12.02 -18.53 15.67
CA GLU A 160 -11.78 -18.63 17.12
C GLU A 160 -11.21 -17.31 17.62
N GLY A 161 -11.34 -17.05 18.93
CA GLY A 161 -10.83 -15.84 19.56
C GLY A 161 -11.80 -14.67 19.47
N LYS A 162 -11.33 -13.49 19.90
CA LYS A 162 -12.15 -12.29 20.05
C LYS A 162 -11.42 -11.05 19.54
N ILE A 163 -12.18 -10.13 18.96
CA ILE A 163 -11.71 -8.82 18.53
C ILE A 163 -12.41 -7.76 19.39
N PHE A 164 -11.63 -6.82 19.93
CA PHE A 164 -12.15 -5.69 20.70
C PHE A 164 -11.74 -4.38 20.04
N ILE A 165 -12.69 -3.47 19.91
CA ILE A 165 -12.45 -2.10 19.44
C ILE A 165 -12.93 -1.13 20.51
N ASN A 166 -12.05 -0.23 20.95
CA ASN A 166 -12.31 0.69 22.05
C ASN A 166 -12.84 -0.03 23.30
N GLN A 167 -12.25 -1.19 23.64
CA GLN A 167 -12.60 -2.06 24.77
C GLN A 167 -13.95 -2.80 24.64
N ASN A 168 -14.68 -2.64 23.54
CA ASN A 168 -15.93 -3.34 23.27
C ASN A 168 -15.68 -4.55 22.37
N GLU A 169 -16.20 -5.71 22.72
CA GLU A 169 -16.14 -6.92 21.90
C GLU A 169 -16.93 -6.72 20.60
N VAL A 170 -16.29 -7.02 19.46
CA VAL A 170 -16.92 -6.98 18.15
C VAL A 170 -17.66 -8.30 17.92
N ILE A 171 -18.97 -8.32 18.21
CA ILE A 171 -19.83 -9.49 18.02
C ILE A 171 -20.21 -9.65 16.55
N ASP A 172 -20.61 -8.57 15.91
CA ASP A 172 -20.92 -8.53 14.48
C ASP A 172 -19.66 -8.17 13.69
N SER A 173 -19.02 -9.16 13.09
CA SER A 173 -17.85 -8.99 12.23
C SER A 173 -18.25 -8.63 10.79
N SER A 174 -19.19 -7.69 10.60
CA SER A 174 -19.54 -7.16 9.29
C SER A 174 -18.74 -5.89 8.97
N PRO A 175 -18.40 -5.61 7.69
CA PRO A 175 -17.70 -4.39 7.30
C PRO A 175 -18.42 -3.13 7.77
N LYS A 176 -19.74 -3.10 7.70
CA LYS A 176 -20.56 -1.97 8.17
C LYS A 176 -20.36 -1.69 9.65
N ASN A 177 -20.27 -2.73 10.48
CA ASN A 177 -20.02 -2.56 11.92
C ASN A 177 -18.63 -1.98 12.20
N PHE A 178 -17.59 -2.47 11.51
CA PHE A 178 -16.24 -1.89 11.63
C PHE A 178 -16.20 -0.43 11.20
N MET A 179 -16.85 -0.07 10.10
CA MET A 179 -16.98 1.33 9.66
C MET A 179 -17.69 2.19 10.70
N ASN A 180 -18.78 1.71 11.30
CA ASN A 180 -19.51 2.42 12.37
C ASN A 180 -18.63 2.63 13.61
N GLN A 181 -17.68 1.74 13.87
CA GLN A 181 -16.67 1.89 14.93
C GLN A 181 -15.47 2.75 14.50
N LYS A 182 -15.56 3.42 13.33
CA LYS A 182 -14.57 4.33 12.76
C LYS A 182 -13.26 3.63 12.36
N VAL A 183 -13.33 2.37 11.96
CA VAL A 183 -12.23 1.68 11.30
C VAL A 183 -12.25 2.05 9.82
N ALA A 184 -11.13 2.56 9.32
CA ALA A 184 -10.92 2.84 7.90
C ALA A 184 -9.89 1.88 7.32
N TYR A 185 -10.03 1.53 6.04
CA TYR A 185 -9.16 0.60 5.35
C TYR A 185 -8.72 1.14 4.00
N ILE A 186 -7.42 1.05 3.74
CA ILE A 186 -6.86 1.31 2.42
C ILE A 186 -6.30 -0.03 1.91
N PRO A 187 -6.92 -0.65 0.89
CA PRO A 187 -6.50 -1.95 0.40
C PRO A 187 -5.18 -1.90 -0.36
N GLU A 188 -4.51 -3.05 -0.49
CA GLU A 188 -3.30 -3.22 -1.27
C GLU A 188 -3.54 -2.93 -2.74
N ASP A 189 -4.54 -3.57 -3.36
CA ASP A 189 -5.00 -3.24 -4.72
C ASP A 189 -6.08 -2.16 -4.65
N ARG A 190 -5.64 -0.90 -4.73
CA ARG A 190 -6.53 0.26 -4.66
C ARG A 190 -7.48 0.36 -5.85
N ASN A 191 -7.07 -0.11 -7.03
CA ASN A 191 -7.88 -0.02 -8.24
C ASN A 191 -8.99 -1.06 -8.27
N LYS A 192 -8.75 -2.23 -7.67
CA LYS A 192 -9.73 -3.33 -7.63
C LYS A 192 -10.66 -3.22 -6.42
N ASP A 193 -10.08 -2.96 -5.25
CA ASP A 193 -10.77 -3.08 -3.98
C ASP A 193 -11.06 -1.73 -3.31
N GLY A 194 -10.43 -0.65 -3.77
CA GLY A 194 -10.52 0.67 -3.14
C GLY A 194 -11.30 1.72 -3.92
N LEU A 195 -11.48 1.53 -5.22
CA LEU A 195 -12.13 2.50 -6.11
C LEU A 195 -12.98 1.78 -7.16
N VAL A 196 -14.02 2.46 -7.66
CA VAL A 196 -14.74 2.06 -8.86
C VAL A 196 -14.26 2.95 -10.01
N GLY A 197 -13.46 2.38 -10.93
CA GLY A 197 -12.73 3.13 -11.97
C GLY A 197 -13.62 3.91 -12.93
N ASP A 198 -14.85 3.43 -13.18
CA ASP A 198 -15.81 4.08 -14.06
C ASP A 198 -16.61 5.21 -13.37
N MET A 199 -16.46 5.36 -12.06
CA MET A 199 -17.10 6.43 -11.29
C MET A 199 -16.18 7.64 -11.15
N SER A 200 -16.77 8.81 -11.10
CA SER A 200 -16.06 10.06 -10.79
C SER A 200 -15.52 10.06 -9.36
N ILE A 201 -14.61 10.97 -9.06
CA ILE A 201 -14.02 11.11 -7.71
C ILE A 201 -15.11 11.39 -6.67
N TRP A 202 -16.07 12.28 -6.97
CA TRP A 202 -17.12 12.60 -5.99
C TRP A 202 -18.06 11.41 -5.74
N GLU A 203 -18.36 10.60 -6.76
CA GLU A 203 -19.14 9.37 -6.60
C GLU A 203 -18.42 8.34 -5.73
N ASN A 204 -17.11 8.14 -5.96
CA ASN A 204 -16.30 7.28 -5.12
C ASN A 204 -16.26 7.75 -3.65
N ILE A 205 -16.17 9.06 -3.41
CA ILE A 205 -16.13 9.62 -2.05
C ILE A 205 -17.44 9.35 -1.30
N ILE A 206 -18.59 9.50 -1.97
CA ILE A 206 -19.87 9.34 -1.29
C ILE A 206 -20.30 7.88 -1.09
N MET A 207 -19.70 6.92 -1.79
CA MET A 207 -20.07 5.50 -1.69
C MET A 207 -20.01 4.95 -0.26
N THR A 208 -19.08 5.45 0.57
CA THR A 208 -18.92 5.00 1.95
C THR A 208 -19.81 5.75 2.94
N GLU A 209 -20.49 6.80 2.50
CA GLU A 209 -21.31 7.66 3.35
C GLU A 209 -22.83 7.51 3.08
N THR A 210 -23.25 6.32 2.65
CA THR A 210 -24.65 6.04 2.24
C THR A 210 -25.71 6.29 3.32
N ASP A 211 -25.32 6.34 4.58
CA ASP A 211 -26.22 6.62 5.71
C ASP A 211 -26.22 8.14 6.10
N SER A 212 -25.48 8.99 5.38
CA SER A 212 -25.40 10.42 5.70
C SER A 212 -26.58 11.21 5.14
N ILE A 213 -27.36 11.85 6.00
CA ILE A 213 -28.46 12.75 5.63
C ILE A 213 -27.99 13.92 4.73
N LYS A 214 -26.71 14.24 4.76
CA LYS A 214 -26.13 15.31 3.93
C LYS A 214 -26.04 14.97 2.44
N ILE A 215 -25.98 13.69 2.13
CA ILE A 215 -25.86 13.17 0.75
C ILE A 215 -27.21 13.00 0.10
N PHE A 216 -28.23 12.69 0.90
CA PHE A 216 -29.59 12.49 0.39
C PHE A 216 -30.48 13.72 0.66
N ASN A 217 -31.38 14.02 -0.27
CA ASN A 217 -32.45 14.96 -0.05
C ASN A 217 -33.59 14.31 0.76
N GLN A 218 -34.60 15.08 1.14
CA GLN A 218 -35.74 14.61 1.93
C GLN A 218 -36.54 13.48 1.25
N LEU A 219 -36.38 13.31 -0.04
CA LEU A 219 -37.04 12.27 -0.86
C LEU A 219 -36.15 11.04 -1.05
N GLY A 220 -34.97 10.98 -0.46
CA GLY A 220 -34.03 9.86 -0.57
C GLY A 220 -33.19 9.84 -1.84
N PHE A 221 -33.22 10.91 -2.66
CA PHE A 221 -32.34 11.02 -3.84
C PHE A 221 -31.03 11.68 -3.49
N ILE A 222 -29.95 11.29 -4.19
CA ILE A 222 -28.62 11.89 -4.01
C ILE A 222 -28.68 13.39 -4.34
N ASN A 223 -28.26 14.22 -3.41
CA ASN A 223 -28.04 15.63 -3.64
C ASN A 223 -26.67 15.86 -4.27
N SER A 224 -26.60 15.74 -5.59
CA SER A 224 -25.36 15.77 -6.37
C SER A 224 -24.56 17.06 -6.14
N LYS A 225 -25.22 18.21 -5.95
CA LYS A 225 -24.55 19.49 -5.69
C LYS A 225 -23.80 19.47 -4.34
N ASN A 226 -24.49 19.10 -3.28
CA ASN A 226 -23.86 19.03 -1.96
C ASN A 226 -22.73 17.98 -1.92
N SER A 227 -22.94 16.82 -2.55
CA SER A 227 -21.95 15.76 -2.64
C SER A 227 -20.70 16.19 -3.41
N TYR A 228 -20.88 16.92 -4.52
CA TYR A 228 -19.79 17.47 -5.30
C TYR A 228 -18.99 18.54 -4.51
N ASP A 229 -19.67 19.47 -3.84
CA ASP A 229 -19.04 20.52 -3.05
C ASP A 229 -18.25 19.92 -1.87
N GLN A 230 -18.78 18.89 -1.23
CA GLN A 230 -18.10 18.16 -0.17
C GLN A 230 -16.84 17.43 -0.71
N ALA A 231 -16.95 16.73 -1.83
CA ALA A 231 -15.85 16.04 -2.47
C ALA A 231 -14.74 17.01 -2.89
N LEU A 232 -15.10 18.16 -3.46
CA LEU A 232 -14.16 19.20 -3.84
C LEU A 232 -13.39 19.75 -2.61
N SER A 233 -14.08 19.93 -1.47
CA SER A 233 -13.45 20.33 -0.20
C SER A 233 -12.44 19.26 0.27
N ILE A 234 -12.81 17.98 0.22
CA ILE A 234 -11.93 16.86 0.59
C ILE A 234 -10.71 16.82 -0.32
N CYS A 235 -10.90 16.95 -1.64
CA CYS A 235 -9.79 16.98 -2.60
C CYS A 235 -8.82 18.11 -2.32
N LYS A 236 -9.31 19.31 -2.04
CA LYS A 236 -8.46 20.48 -1.70
C LYS A 236 -7.68 20.27 -0.40
N THR A 237 -8.33 19.74 0.62
CA THR A 237 -7.71 19.52 1.94
C THR A 237 -6.59 18.45 1.87
N ASN A 238 -6.75 17.46 1.00
CA ASN A 238 -5.83 16.33 0.88
C ASN A 238 -4.88 16.41 -0.33
N ASP A 239 -4.77 17.59 -0.98
CA ASP A 239 -3.89 17.83 -2.16
C ASP A 239 -4.13 16.81 -3.30
N VAL A 240 -5.39 16.40 -3.49
CA VAL A 240 -5.77 15.55 -4.61
C VAL A 240 -5.78 16.40 -5.89
N ARG A 241 -4.97 16.01 -6.85
CA ARG A 241 -4.89 16.69 -8.16
C ARG A 241 -6.03 16.19 -9.05
N LEU A 242 -6.86 17.11 -9.48
CA LEU A 242 -7.99 16.89 -10.40
C LEU A 242 -7.53 17.03 -11.84
#